data_9fbd296c68f0e4aa12fc47d8f50d7958
#
_entry.id   9fbd296c68f0e4aa12fc47d8f50d7958
#
_cell.length_a   1.000
_cell.length_b   1.000
_cell.length_c   1.000
_cell.angle_alpha   90.00
_cell.angle_beta   90.00
_cell.angle_gamma   90.00
#
_symmetry.space_group_name_H-M   'P 1'
#
loop_
_entity.id
_entity.type
_entity.pdbx_description
1 polymer ?
#
loop_
_entity_poly.entity_id
_entity_poly.type
_entity_poly.pdbx_seq_one_letter_code
_entity_poly.pdbx_strand_id
1 'polypeptide(L)'
;MIQLENVSKWYDSFQVLNNCTTSVSKGEVVVVCGPSGSGKSTLIKAVNGLEPVQKGRITVDGMVVSDKQTNLNHLRARIGMVFQNFELFPHMSVLENVKLGQIKVLGRAADESEVKAKLLLDRVGLADHASKFPSQLSGGQQQRVAIARGLAMDPIAMLFDEPTSALDPEMINDVLDVMVELANDGMTMMVVTHEMGFAKKVADRVVFMDEGHIVEDAKKDDFFGSPRSDRAQLFLSKILSH
;
A
#
# COMPACT_ATOMS: atom_id res chain seq x y z
N MET A 1 -10.81 7.39 -8.49
CA MET A 1 -11.09 6.13 -7.81
C MET A 1 -10.97 6.25 -6.28
N ILE A 2 -9.86 6.76 -5.76
CA ILE A 2 -9.70 7.15 -4.35
C ILE A 2 -9.70 8.68 -4.29
N GLN A 3 -10.42 9.28 -3.35
CA GLN A 3 -10.48 10.73 -3.15
C GLN A 3 -10.38 11.05 -1.66
N LEU A 4 -9.49 11.96 -1.32
CA LEU A 4 -9.32 12.52 0.01
C LEU A 4 -9.58 14.04 -0.09
N GLU A 5 -10.52 14.54 0.70
CA GLU A 5 -10.95 15.93 0.68
C GLU A 5 -10.84 16.52 2.08
N ASN A 6 -9.90 17.43 2.29
CA ASN A 6 -9.67 18.17 3.54
C ASN A 6 -9.55 17.26 4.77
N VAL A 7 -8.85 16.13 4.60
CA VAL A 7 -8.76 15.09 5.63
C VAL A 7 -7.86 15.54 6.78
N SER A 8 -8.41 15.50 8.00
CA SER A 8 -7.65 15.79 9.21
C SER A 8 -7.88 14.71 10.27
N LYS A 9 -6.79 14.35 10.96
CA LYS A 9 -6.74 13.28 11.95
C LYS A 9 -5.98 13.72 13.18
N TRP A 10 -6.53 13.40 14.37
CA TRP A 10 -5.88 13.60 15.66
C TRP A 10 -5.76 12.28 16.41
N TYR A 11 -4.67 12.12 17.13
CA TYR A 11 -4.53 11.18 18.24
C TYR A 11 -4.51 12.03 19.52
N ASP A 12 -5.55 11.94 20.31
CA ASP A 12 -5.82 12.83 21.46
C ASP A 12 -5.72 14.31 21.05
N SER A 13 -4.73 15.05 21.55
CA SER A 13 -4.47 16.45 21.22
C SER A 13 -3.49 16.66 20.06
N PHE A 14 -2.81 15.60 19.61
CA PHE A 14 -1.79 15.68 18.57
C PHE A 14 -2.41 15.50 17.17
N GLN A 15 -2.28 16.51 16.34
CA GLN A 15 -2.76 16.47 14.95
C GLN A 15 -1.71 15.82 14.04
N VAL A 16 -2.05 14.65 13.46
CA VAL A 16 -1.17 13.87 12.58
C VAL A 16 -1.44 14.14 11.10
N LEU A 17 -2.69 14.40 10.72
CA LEU A 17 -3.05 14.84 9.38
C LEU A 17 -3.76 16.19 9.46
N ASN A 18 -3.36 17.12 8.61
CA ASN A 18 -3.92 18.46 8.59
C ASN A 18 -4.33 18.84 7.16
N ASN A 19 -5.64 18.83 6.94
CA ASN A 19 -6.28 19.28 5.70
C ASN A 19 -5.70 18.62 4.42
N CYS A 20 -5.43 17.32 4.47
CA CYS A 20 -4.86 16.57 3.35
C CYS A 20 -5.91 16.39 2.24
N THR A 21 -5.57 16.82 1.03
CA THR A 21 -6.41 16.66 -0.16
C THR A 21 -5.57 16.08 -1.30
N THR A 22 -5.95 14.92 -1.81
CA THR A 22 -5.34 14.25 -2.96
C THR A 22 -6.31 13.22 -3.54
N SER A 23 -5.97 12.64 -4.68
CA SER A 23 -6.78 11.60 -5.31
C SER A 23 -5.90 10.55 -5.97
N VAL A 24 -6.46 9.37 -6.27
CA VAL A 24 -5.82 8.33 -7.09
C VAL A 24 -6.83 7.91 -8.15
N SER A 25 -6.44 8.01 -9.42
CA SER A 25 -7.23 7.56 -10.56
C SER A 25 -7.14 6.05 -10.74
N LYS A 26 -8.04 5.45 -11.51
CA LYS A 26 -7.96 4.02 -11.85
C LYS A 26 -6.72 3.77 -12.71
N GLY A 27 -5.93 2.77 -12.35
CA GLY A 27 -4.68 2.40 -13.02
C GLY A 27 -3.51 3.33 -12.68
N GLU A 28 -3.70 4.34 -11.82
CA GLU A 28 -2.64 5.25 -11.42
C GLU A 28 -1.81 4.69 -10.26
N VAL A 29 -0.52 4.89 -10.31
CA VAL A 29 0.43 4.62 -9.23
C VAL A 29 0.82 5.93 -8.56
N VAL A 30 0.35 6.14 -7.33
CA VAL A 30 0.69 7.30 -6.51
C VAL A 30 1.65 6.88 -5.41
N VAL A 31 2.84 7.46 -5.42
CA VAL A 31 3.82 7.27 -4.34
C VAL A 31 3.69 8.39 -3.31
N VAL A 32 3.59 8.02 -2.04
CA VAL A 32 3.57 8.96 -0.90
C VAL A 32 4.92 8.88 -0.21
N CYS A 33 5.66 9.99 -0.17
CA CYS A 33 6.97 10.07 0.46
C CYS A 33 7.08 11.26 1.42
N GLY A 34 8.16 11.33 2.18
CA GLY A 34 8.41 12.39 3.15
C GLY A 34 9.13 11.88 4.41
N PRO A 35 9.52 12.77 5.33
CA PRO A 35 10.21 12.41 6.57
C PRO A 35 9.42 11.41 7.43
N SER A 36 10.12 10.70 8.31
CA SER A 36 9.45 9.87 9.33
C SER A 36 8.58 10.76 10.22
N GLY A 37 7.40 10.24 10.60
CA GLY A 37 6.43 10.99 11.41
C GLY A 37 5.61 12.04 10.64
N SER A 38 5.75 12.18 9.31
CA SER A 38 4.96 13.14 8.53
C SER A 38 3.51 12.74 8.28
N GLY A 39 3.04 11.57 8.77
CA GLY A 39 1.65 11.14 8.69
C GLY A 39 1.33 10.17 7.53
N LYS A 40 2.31 9.73 6.74
CA LYS A 40 2.13 8.85 5.56
C LYS A 40 1.35 7.56 5.86
N SER A 41 1.80 6.80 6.87
CA SER A 41 1.15 5.55 7.27
C SER A 41 -0.27 5.79 7.81
N THR A 42 -0.50 6.91 8.49
CA THR A 42 -1.84 7.29 8.93
C THR A 42 -2.74 7.63 7.75
N LEU A 43 -2.22 8.36 6.75
CA LEU A 43 -2.96 8.72 5.55
C LEU A 43 -3.41 7.47 4.78
N ILE A 44 -2.50 6.52 4.51
CA ILE A 44 -2.84 5.31 3.76
C ILE A 44 -3.78 4.39 4.54
N LYS A 45 -3.61 4.26 5.87
CA LYS A 45 -4.53 3.51 6.75
C LYS A 45 -5.91 4.13 6.83
N ALA A 46 -6.02 5.45 6.68
CA ALA A 46 -7.32 6.13 6.63
C ALA A 46 -8.10 5.78 5.35
N VAL A 47 -7.42 5.52 4.22
CA VAL A 47 -8.05 5.15 2.95
C VAL A 47 -8.87 3.86 3.06
N ASN A 48 -8.41 2.86 3.82
CA ASN A 48 -9.17 1.61 4.04
C ASN A 48 -9.96 1.59 5.36
N GLY A 49 -10.04 2.75 6.03
CA GLY A 49 -10.81 2.93 7.27
C GLY A 49 -10.22 2.24 8.49
N LEU A 50 -8.94 1.83 8.47
CA LEU A 50 -8.24 1.34 9.67
C LEU A 50 -8.00 2.47 10.66
N GLU A 51 -7.75 3.69 10.15
CA GLU A 51 -7.61 4.90 10.94
C GLU A 51 -8.80 5.84 10.67
N PRO A 52 -9.76 5.96 11.60
CA PRO A 52 -10.87 6.88 11.41
C PRO A 52 -10.40 8.34 11.47
N VAL A 53 -10.91 9.16 10.57
CA VAL A 53 -10.61 10.59 10.50
C VAL A 53 -11.68 11.41 11.20
N GLN A 54 -11.31 12.55 11.78
CA GLN A 54 -12.25 13.41 12.51
C GLN A 54 -12.83 14.51 11.62
N LYS A 55 -12.12 14.92 10.56
CA LYS A 55 -12.61 15.92 9.59
C LYS A 55 -12.27 15.50 8.16
N GLY A 56 -13.02 16.04 7.21
CA GLY A 56 -12.86 15.76 5.80
C GLY A 56 -13.62 14.53 5.35
N ARG A 57 -13.41 14.14 4.11
CA ARG A 57 -14.10 13.04 3.46
C ARG A 57 -13.11 12.15 2.70
N ILE A 58 -13.27 10.85 2.86
CA ILE A 58 -12.54 9.86 2.06
C ILE A 58 -13.55 9.04 1.30
N THR A 59 -13.38 8.95 -0.01
CA THR A 59 -14.24 8.16 -0.89
C THR A 59 -13.40 7.19 -1.69
N VAL A 60 -13.79 5.92 -1.72
CA VAL A 60 -13.15 4.87 -2.50
C VAL A 60 -14.21 4.16 -3.33
N ASP A 61 -14.07 4.23 -4.64
CA ASP A 61 -15.01 3.65 -5.61
C ASP A 61 -16.48 3.98 -5.30
N GLY A 62 -16.76 5.24 -4.99
CA GLY A 62 -18.09 5.75 -4.63
C GLY A 62 -18.51 5.48 -3.19
N MET A 63 -17.78 4.66 -2.42
CA MET A 63 -18.08 4.41 -1.01
C MET A 63 -17.39 5.45 -0.13
N VAL A 64 -18.14 6.09 0.77
CA VAL A 64 -17.60 7.10 1.71
C VAL A 64 -17.04 6.39 2.93
N VAL A 65 -15.72 6.25 3.01
CA VAL A 65 -15.01 5.55 4.11
C VAL A 65 -15.26 6.22 5.47
N SER A 66 -15.33 7.55 5.48
CA SER A 66 -15.53 8.36 6.68
C SER A 66 -16.98 8.38 7.20
N ASP A 67 -17.92 7.73 6.49
CA ASP A 67 -19.29 7.62 6.94
C ASP A 67 -19.46 6.44 7.90
N LYS A 68 -20.07 6.67 9.06
CA LYS A 68 -20.35 5.65 10.08
C LYS A 68 -21.29 4.53 9.59
N GLN A 69 -22.06 4.77 8.54
CA GLN A 69 -22.99 3.79 7.96
C GLN A 69 -22.30 2.88 6.93
N THR A 70 -21.08 3.22 6.50
CA THR A 70 -20.36 2.44 5.50
C THR A 70 -19.94 1.07 6.07
N ASN A 71 -20.28 0.01 5.34
CA ASN A 71 -19.81 -1.33 5.65
C ASN A 71 -18.31 -1.45 5.29
N LEU A 72 -17.44 -1.17 6.27
CA LEU A 72 -15.98 -1.23 6.09
C LEU A 72 -15.48 -2.64 5.72
N ASN A 73 -16.17 -3.71 6.10
CA ASN A 73 -15.78 -5.05 5.69
C ASN A 73 -15.93 -5.24 4.19
N HIS A 74 -17.01 -4.73 3.61
CA HIS A 74 -17.22 -4.75 2.16
C HIS A 74 -16.17 -3.89 1.43
N LEU A 75 -15.85 -2.73 1.95
CA LEU A 75 -14.78 -1.88 1.41
C LEU A 75 -13.43 -2.60 1.44
N ARG A 76 -13.03 -3.14 2.61
CA ARG A 76 -11.75 -3.83 2.81
C ARG A 76 -11.60 -5.10 1.98
N ALA A 77 -12.70 -5.77 1.64
CA ALA A 77 -12.69 -6.90 0.73
C ALA A 77 -12.28 -6.50 -0.70
N ARG A 78 -12.44 -5.23 -1.07
CA ARG A 78 -12.15 -4.69 -2.41
C ARG A 78 -10.83 -3.93 -2.50
N ILE A 79 -10.15 -3.70 -1.38
CA ILE A 79 -8.86 -2.98 -1.32
C ILE A 79 -7.84 -3.91 -0.67
N GLY A 80 -6.81 -4.27 -1.41
CA GLY A 80 -5.67 -4.98 -0.84
C GLY A 80 -4.82 -4.03 0.00
N MET A 81 -4.33 -4.49 1.14
CA MET A 81 -3.38 -3.75 1.95
C MET A 81 -2.20 -4.62 2.35
N VAL A 82 -1.01 -4.11 2.11
CA VAL A 82 0.26 -4.73 2.47
C VAL A 82 0.93 -3.83 3.50
N PHE A 83 1.26 -4.42 4.65
CA PHE A 83 1.82 -3.74 5.80
C PHE A 83 3.34 -3.92 5.87
N GLN A 84 4.00 -3.07 6.63
CA GLN A 84 5.42 -3.14 6.92
C GLN A 84 5.83 -4.49 7.56
N ASN A 85 5.02 -5.04 8.47
CA ASN A 85 5.30 -6.26 9.24
C ASN A 85 4.57 -7.50 8.69
N PHE A 86 4.37 -7.60 7.37
CA PHE A 86 3.79 -8.75 6.64
C PHE A 86 2.38 -9.18 7.09
N GLU A 87 2.10 -9.21 8.39
CA GLU A 87 0.81 -9.57 9.03
C GLU A 87 0.26 -10.93 8.55
N LEU A 88 1.15 -11.92 8.37
CA LEU A 88 0.76 -13.29 8.05
C LEU A 88 0.26 -14.02 9.30
N PHE A 89 -0.69 -14.95 9.10
CA PHE A 89 -1.15 -15.84 10.14
C PHE A 89 -0.07 -16.91 10.42
N PRO A 90 0.62 -16.87 11.58
CA PRO A 90 1.81 -17.71 11.82
C PRO A 90 1.49 -19.20 11.96
N HIS A 91 0.24 -19.54 12.31
CA HIS A 91 -0.26 -20.90 12.49
C HIS A 91 -0.83 -21.52 11.21
N MET A 92 -0.81 -20.78 10.10
CA MET A 92 -1.28 -21.24 8.79
C MET A 92 -0.12 -21.35 7.81
N SER A 93 -0.19 -22.31 6.91
CA SER A 93 0.74 -22.41 5.80
C SER A 93 0.64 -21.19 4.86
N VAL A 94 1.63 -21.02 4.00
CA VAL A 94 1.64 -20.00 2.95
C VAL A 94 0.39 -20.08 2.07
N LEU A 95 0.05 -21.28 1.62
CA LEU A 95 -1.15 -21.50 0.80
C LEU A 95 -2.44 -21.13 1.55
N GLU A 96 -2.56 -21.51 2.82
CA GLU A 96 -3.72 -21.21 3.65
C GLU A 96 -3.85 -19.69 3.90
N ASN A 97 -2.74 -18.98 4.12
CA ASN A 97 -2.74 -17.52 4.23
C ASN A 97 -3.36 -16.85 2.99
N VAL A 98 -3.03 -17.32 1.78
CA VAL A 98 -3.55 -16.75 0.52
C VAL A 98 -4.99 -17.19 0.25
N LYS A 99 -5.39 -18.37 0.69
CA LYS A 99 -6.77 -18.92 0.50
C LYS A 99 -7.80 -18.30 1.43
N LEU A 100 -7.42 -17.98 2.67
CA LEU A 100 -8.35 -17.69 3.76
C LEU A 100 -9.37 -16.62 3.41
N GLY A 101 -8.92 -15.47 2.92
CA GLY A 101 -9.79 -14.35 2.57
C GLY A 101 -10.78 -14.71 1.44
N GLN A 102 -10.32 -15.44 0.44
CA GLN A 102 -11.16 -15.90 -0.67
C GLN A 102 -12.34 -16.74 -0.19
N ILE A 103 -12.08 -17.68 0.73
CA ILE A 103 -13.10 -18.60 1.25
C ILE A 103 -14.01 -17.88 2.27
N LYS A 104 -13.42 -17.18 3.24
CA LYS A 104 -14.17 -16.64 4.39
C LYS A 104 -14.88 -15.33 4.10
N VAL A 105 -14.36 -14.51 3.19
CA VAL A 105 -14.89 -13.19 2.90
C VAL A 105 -15.65 -13.17 1.56
N LEU A 106 -15.07 -13.76 0.51
CA LEU A 106 -15.70 -13.78 -0.82
C LEU A 106 -16.63 -14.99 -1.03
N GLY A 107 -16.60 -15.99 -0.14
CA GLY A 107 -17.41 -17.22 -0.29
C GLY A 107 -16.98 -18.09 -1.46
N ARG A 108 -15.75 -17.91 -1.98
CA ARG A 108 -15.24 -18.70 -3.11
C ARG A 108 -15.03 -20.15 -2.71
N ALA A 109 -15.32 -21.08 -3.62
CA ALA A 109 -15.11 -22.50 -3.39
C ALA A 109 -13.65 -22.83 -3.03
N ALA A 110 -13.43 -23.85 -2.21
CA ALA A 110 -12.09 -24.18 -1.72
C ALA A 110 -11.14 -24.54 -2.86
N ASP A 111 -11.61 -25.28 -3.85
CA ASP A 111 -10.80 -25.70 -5.01
C ASP A 111 -10.44 -24.51 -5.91
N GLU A 112 -11.37 -23.62 -6.18
CA GLU A 112 -11.13 -22.38 -6.93
C GLU A 112 -10.13 -21.48 -6.19
N SER A 113 -10.27 -21.36 -4.87
CA SER A 113 -9.38 -20.59 -4.01
C SER A 113 -7.97 -21.17 -4.03
N GLU A 114 -7.84 -22.47 -4.09
CA GLU A 114 -6.54 -23.15 -4.14
C GLU A 114 -5.84 -22.95 -5.48
N VAL A 115 -6.57 -23.12 -6.58
CA VAL A 115 -6.02 -22.85 -7.93
C VAL A 115 -5.51 -21.42 -8.03
N LYS A 116 -6.33 -20.46 -7.61
CA LYS A 116 -5.93 -19.05 -7.63
C LYS A 116 -4.75 -18.73 -6.70
N ALA A 117 -4.75 -19.30 -5.49
CA ALA A 117 -3.65 -19.09 -4.56
C ALA A 117 -2.33 -19.63 -5.12
N LYS A 118 -2.33 -20.82 -5.75
CA LYS A 118 -1.14 -21.38 -6.40
C LYS A 118 -0.65 -20.52 -7.55
N LEU A 119 -1.54 -20.00 -8.40
CA LEU A 119 -1.18 -19.07 -9.47
C LEU A 119 -0.54 -17.78 -8.94
N LEU A 120 -1.08 -17.22 -7.85
CA LEU A 120 -0.52 -16.01 -7.24
C LEU A 120 0.81 -16.27 -6.53
N LEU A 121 0.97 -17.43 -5.90
CA LEU A 121 2.26 -17.82 -5.31
C LEU A 121 3.32 -18.04 -6.39
N ASP A 122 2.96 -18.62 -7.52
CA ASP A 122 3.86 -18.74 -8.68
C ASP A 122 4.26 -17.36 -9.20
N ARG A 123 3.29 -16.46 -9.38
CA ARG A 123 3.52 -15.09 -9.81
C ARG A 123 4.51 -14.31 -8.93
N VAL A 124 4.52 -14.56 -7.61
CA VAL A 124 5.47 -13.92 -6.70
C VAL A 124 6.73 -14.77 -6.45
N GLY A 125 6.96 -15.82 -7.27
CA GLY A 125 8.15 -16.69 -7.22
C GLY A 125 8.20 -17.59 -5.98
N LEU A 126 7.04 -18.03 -5.46
CA LEU A 126 6.93 -18.81 -4.23
C LEU A 126 6.12 -20.12 -4.39
N ALA A 127 6.00 -20.66 -5.61
CA ALA A 127 5.26 -21.89 -5.89
C ALA A 127 5.71 -23.05 -4.97
N ASP A 128 7.00 -23.25 -4.81
CA ASP A 128 7.59 -24.34 -4.02
C ASP A 128 7.48 -24.11 -2.49
N HIS A 129 6.94 -22.97 -2.07
CA HIS A 129 6.83 -22.60 -0.66
C HIS A 129 5.41 -22.74 -0.11
N ALA A 130 4.46 -23.22 -0.91
CA ALA A 130 3.04 -23.29 -0.58
C ALA A 130 2.72 -24.02 0.76
N SER A 131 3.47 -25.09 1.08
CA SER A 131 3.29 -25.88 2.30
C SER A 131 4.07 -25.37 3.51
N LYS A 132 4.97 -24.39 3.33
CA LYS A 132 5.76 -23.81 4.43
C LYS A 132 4.90 -22.91 5.31
N PHE A 133 5.38 -22.65 6.52
CA PHE A 133 4.81 -21.69 7.46
C PHE A 133 5.61 -20.37 7.42
N PRO A 134 5.03 -19.22 7.82
CA PRO A 134 5.73 -17.94 7.82
C PRO A 134 7.09 -17.95 8.51
N SER A 135 7.25 -18.67 9.63
CA SER A 135 8.52 -18.80 10.36
C SER A 135 9.64 -19.51 9.57
N GLN A 136 9.33 -20.16 8.46
CA GLN A 136 10.29 -20.85 7.58
C GLN A 136 10.67 -20.01 6.36
N LEU A 137 10.21 -18.77 6.29
CA LEU A 137 10.42 -17.84 5.18
C LEU A 137 11.32 -16.68 5.59
N SER A 138 12.11 -16.17 4.64
CA SER A 138 12.77 -14.87 4.80
C SER A 138 11.76 -13.72 4.84
N GLY A 139 12.17 -12.55 5.32
CA GLY A 139 11.31 -11.35 5.34
C GLY A 139 10.75 -10.99 3.96
N GLY A 140 11.61 -10.99 2.94
CA GLY A 140 11.18 -10.73 1.56
C GLY A 140 10.20 -11.77 1.01
N GLN A 141 10.38 -13.05 1.37
CA GLN A 141 9.42 -14.09 1.02
C GLN A 141 8.08 -13.88 1.73
N GLN A 142 8.09 -13.55 3.02
CA GLN A 142 6.87 -13.24 3.77
C GLN A 142 6.12 -12.05 3.17
N GLN A 143 6.84 -11.02 2.75
CA GLN A 143 6.24 -9.84 2.11
C GLN A 143 5.60 -10.19 0.77
N ARG A 144 6.26 -11.03 -0.04
CA ARG A 144 5.69 -11.50 -1.31
C ARG A 144 4.44 -12.38 -1.08
N VAL A 145 4.37 -13.18 -0.02
CA VAL A 145 3.14 -13.87 0.39
C VAL A 145 2.04 -12.88 0.78
N ALA A 146 2.37 -11.81 1.52
CA ALA A 146 1.41 -10.77 1.88
C ALA A 146 0.84 -10.05 0.65
N ILE A 147 1.67 -9.79 -0.37
CA ILE A 147 1.21 -9.27 -1.67
C ILE A 147 0.27 -10.26 -2.36
N ALA A 148 0.65 -11.54 -2.48
CA ALA A 148 -0.19 -12.57 -3.08
C ALA A 148 -1.54 -12.72 -2.35
N ARG A 149 -1.54 -12.64 -1.01
CA ARG A 149 -2.77 -12.64 -0.19
C ARG A 149 -3.68 -11.46 -0.51
N GLY A 150 -3.11 -10.25 -0.65
CA GLY A 150 -3.85 -9.06 -1.05
C GLY A 150 -4.50 -9.21 -2.44
N LEU A 151 -3.72 -9.69 -3.41
CA LEU A 151 -4.17 -9.92 -4.80
C LEU A 151 -5.25 -11.01 -4.90
N ALA A 152 -5.25 -11.99 -4.00
CA ALA A 152 -6.21 -13.09 -3.99
C ALA A 152 -7.66 -12.64 -3.83
N MET A 153 -7.87 -11.45 -3.28
CA MET A 153 -9.18 -10.83 -3.08
C MET A 153 -9.75 -10.14 -4.35
N ASP A 154 -9.04 -10.14 -5.48
CA ASP A 154 -9.38 -9.36 -6.69
C ASP A 154 -9.59 -7.87 -6.40
N PRO A 155 -8.62 -7.22 -5.76
CA PRO A 155 -8.80 -5.85 -5.30
C PRO A 155 -8.84 -4.87 -6.48
N ILE A 156 -9.63 -3.79 -6.31
CA ILE A 156 -9.67 -2.68 -7.26
C ILE A 156 -8.47 -1.73 -7.11
N ALA A 157 -7.81 -1.78 -5.95
CA ALA A 157 -6.57 -1.06 -5.65
C ALA A 157 -5.75 -1.80 -4.60
N MET A 158 -4.44 -1.60 -4.64
CA MET A 158 -3.49 -2.06 -3.64
C MET A 158 -2.88 -0.87 -2.88
N LEU A 159 -2.90 -0.97 -1.56
CA LEU A 159 -2.26 -0.01 -0.66
C LEU A 159 -1.01 -0.66 -0.05
N PHE A 160 0.12 0.04 -0.09
CA PHE A 160 1.39 -0.46 0.46
C PHE A 160 1.91 0.54 1.50
N ASP A 161 2.03 0.09 2.75
CA ASP A 161 2.56 0.89 3.86
C ASP A 161 3.99 0.45 4.19
N GLU A 162 4.97 1.11 3.57
CA GLU A 162 6.41 0.85 3.72
C GLU A 162 6.79 -0.64 3.55
N PRO A 163 6.48 -1.27 2.39
CA PRO A 163 6.57 -2.72 2.22
C PRO A 163 8.00 -3.29 2.31
N THR A 164 9.03 -2.45 2.28
CA THR A 164 10.44 -2.87 2.30
C THR A 164 11.19 -2.49 3.57
N SER A 165 10.61 -1.67 4.45
CA SER A 165 11.33 -1.08 5.58
C SER A 165 11.71 -2.08 6.69
N ALA A 166 11.10 -3.27 6.72
CA ALA A 166 11.44 -4.36 7.65
C ALA A 166 12.32 -5.45 7.00
N LEU A 167 12.91 -5.17 5.82
CA LEU A 167 13.67 -6.14 5.04
C LEU A 167 15.17 -5.83 5.05
N ASP A 168 15.97 -6.88 4.96
CA ASP A 168 17.39 -6.76 4.66
C ASP A 168 17.58 -6.22 3.22
N PRO A 169 18.62 -5.40 2.96
CA PRO A 169 18.85 -4.77 1.66
C PRO A 169 18.86 -5.72 0.46
N GLU A 170 19.37 -6.94 0.65
CA GLU A 170 19.42 -7.97 -0.40
C GLU A 170 18.04 -8.51 -0.82
N MET A 171 17.01 -8.35 0.05
CA MET A 171 15.66 -8.84 -0.20
C MET A 171 14.71 -7.77 -0.78
N ILE A 172 15.11 -6.51 -0.76
CA ILE A 172 14.28 -5.38 -1.18
C ILE A 172 13.90 -5.50 -2.65
N ASN A 173 14.87 -5.81 -3.51
CA ASN A 173 14.66 -5.85 -4.96
C ASN A 173 13.59 -6.87 -5.38
N ASP A 174 13.59 -8.05 -4.78
CA ASP A 174 12.59 -9.09 -5.08
C ASP A 174 11.15 -8.61 -4.84
N VAL A 175 10.93 -7.83 -3.78
CA VAL A 175 9.61 -7.27 -3.46
C VAL A 175 9.25 -6.12 -4.40
N LEU A 176 10.22 -5.25 -4.69
CA LEU A 176 10.03 -4.13 -5.61
C LEU A 176 9.75 -4.60 -7.04
N ASP A 177 10.38 -5.67 -7.50
CA ASP A 177 10.14 -6.23 -8.83
C ASP A 177 8.71 -6.74 -8.98
N VAL A 178 8.16 -7.43 -7.98
CA VAL A 178 6.73 -7.80 -7.96
C VAL A 178 5.84 -6.56 -8.04
N MET A 179 6.17 -5.48 -7.29
CA MET A 179 5.38 -4.24 -7.34
C MET A 179 5.49 -3.52 -8.68
N VAL A 180 6.65 -3.61 -9.35
CA VAL A 180 6.84 -3.09 -10.73
C VAL A 180 5.95 -3.83 -11.72
N GLU A 181 5.88 -5.16 -11.62
CA GLU A 181 4.99 -5.96 -12.47
C GLU A 181 3.52 -5.56 -12.27
N LEU A 182 3.08 -5.36 -11.02
CA LEU A 182 1.73 -4.91 -10.73
C LEU A 182 1.42 -3.55 -11.34
N ALA A 183 2.38 -2.62 -11.30
CA ALA A 183 2.26 -1.31 -11.95
C ALA A 183 2.11 -1.44 -13.47
N ASN A 184 2.93 -2.27 -14.10
CA ASN A 184 2.89 -2.52 -15.55
C ASN A 184 1.56 -3.18 -15.99
N ASP A 185 0.96 -3.99 -15.13
CA ASP A 185 -0.37 -4.59 -15.35
C ASP A 185 -1.53 -3.59 -15.17
N GLY A 186 -1.24 -2.35 -14.85
CA GLY A 186 -2.24 -1.30 -14.66
C GLY A 186 -2.99 -1.37 -13.32
N MET A 187 -2.40 -2.03 -12.30
CA MET A 187 -2.96 -2.04 -10.95
C MET A 187 -2.97 -0.63 -10.37
N THR A 188 -4.12 -0.20 -9.84
CA THR A 188 -4.18 1.05 -9.08
C THR A 188 -3.44 0.90 -7.76
N MET A 189 -2.46 1.74 -7.49
CA MET A 189 -1.65 1.62 -6.29
C MET A 189 -1.46 2.96 -5.57
N MET A 190 -1.50 2.90 -4.24
CA MET A 190 -1.01 3.97 -3.38
C MET A 190 0.11 3.37 -2.51
N VAL A 191 1.31 3.91 -2.59
CA VAL A 191 2.51 3.30 -2.02
C VAL A 191 3.24 4.30 -1.14
N VAL A 192 3.30 4.03 0.16
CA VAL A 192 4.20 4.73 1.08
C VAL A 192 5.55 4.04 1.01
N THR A 193 6.61 4.76 0.63
CA THR A 193 7.95 4.18 0.52
C THR A 193 9.05 5.22 0.66
N HIS A 194 10.23 4.76 1.04
CA HIS A 194 11.49 5.49 1.00
C HIS A 194 12.38 5.09 -0.20
N GLU A 195 11.94 4.12 -1.00
CA GLU A 195 12.65 3.63 -2.19
C GLU A 195 12.46 4.57 -3.39
N MET A 196 13.27 5.63 -3.46
CA MET A 196 13.12 6.65 -4.51
C MET A 196 13.46 6.13 -5.90
N GLY A 197 14.33 5.11 -6.01
CA GLY A 197 14.60 4.40 -7.28
C GLY A 197 13.35 3.73 -7.83
N PHE A 198 12.60 3.03 -6.98
CA PHE A 198 11.31 2.45 -7.31
C PHE A 198 10.29 3.54 -7.69
N ALA A 199 10.18 4.60 -6.89
CA ALA A 199 9.25 5.70 -7.17
C ALA A 199 9.52 6.33 -8.55
N LYS A 200 10.78 6.58 -8.91
CA LYS A 200 11.17 7.07 -10.25
C LYS A 200 10.77 6.11 -11.38
N LYS A 201 10.81 4.80 -11.12
CA LYS A 201 10.52 3.77 -12.13
C LYS A 201 9.02 3.68 -12.42
N VAL A 202 8.17 3.64 -11.38
CA VAL A 202 6.76 3.24 -11.54
C VAL A 202 5.73 4.32 -11.22
N ALA A 203 6.06 5.37 -10.46
CA ALA A 203 5.07 6.36 -10.09
C ALA A 203 4.58 7.15 -11.31
N ASP A 204 3.29 7.42 -11.37
CA ASP A 204 2.71 8.43 -12.25
C ASP A 204 2.76 9.80 -11.54
N ARG A 205 2.54 9.79 -10.24
CA ARG A 205 2.50 10.98 -9.39
C ARG A 205 3.11 10.72 -8.02
N VAL A 206 3.71 11.75 -7.45
CA VAL A 206 4.33 11.71 -6.11
C VAL A 206 3.64 12.74 -5.22
N VAL A 207 3.23 12.28 -4.04
CA VAL A 207 2.68 13.10 -2.95
C VAL A 207 3.74 13.21 -1.87
N PHE A 208 4.29 14.39 -1.68
CA PHE A 208 5.27 14.66 -0.62
C PHE A 208 4.57 15.22 0.61
N MET A 209 4.76 14.54 1.74
CA MET A 209 4.19 14.93 3.02
C MET A 209 5.26 15.42 4.00
N ASP A 210 4.93 16.49 4.74
CA ASP A 210 5.73 16.97 5.85
C ASP A 210 4.81 17.54 6.95
N GLU A 211 5.12 17.25 8.21
CA GLU A 211 4.39 17.75 9.40
C GLU A 211 2.85 17.61 9.30
N GLY A 212 2.37 16.48 8.77
CA GLY A 212 0.95 16.18 8.63
C GLY A 212 0.26 16.84 7.43
N HIS A 213 0.99 17.57 6.59
CA HIS A 213 0.48 18.23 5.39
C HIS A 213 0.95 17.56 4.11
N ILE A 214 0.13 17.65 3.07
CA ILE A 214 0.60 17.43 1.70
C ILE A 214 1.23 18.74 1.24
N VAL A 215 2.56 18.75 1.13
CA VAL A 215 3.36 19.93 0.76
C VAL A 215 3.47 20.05 -0.75
N GLU A 216 3.56 18.92 -1.43
CA GLU A 216 3.62 18.87 -2.89
C GLU A 216 2.90 17.62 -3.40
N ASP A 217 2.11 17.78 -4.45
CA ASP A 217 1.44 16.72 -5.21
C ASP A 217 1.71 17.00 -6.69
N ALA A 218 2.59 16.22 -7.31
CA ALA A 218 3.11 16.52 -8.64
C ALA A 218 3.33 15.24 -9.46
N LYS A 219 3.36 15.37 -10.79
CA LYS A 219 3.81 14.29 -11.67
C LYS A 219 5.23 13.89 -11.33
N LYS A 220 5.55 12.61 -11.50
CA LYS A 220 6.86 12.05 -11.21
C LYS A 220 8.01 12.89 -11.76
N ASP A 221 7.95 13.23 -13.04
CA ASP A 221 9.04 13.95 -13.72
C ASP A 221 9.23 15.37 -13.14
N ASP A 222 8.13 16.05 -12.81
CA ASP A 222 8.17 17.36 -12.15
C ASP A 222 8.77 17.27 -10.75
N PHE A 223 8.32 16.29 -9.95
CA PHE A 223 8.79 16.11 -8.58
C PHE A 223 10.29 15.78 -8.50
N PHE A 224 10.78 14.87 -9.35
CA PHE A 224 12.19 14.47 -9.33
C PHE A 224 13.11 15.40 -10.11
N GLY A 225 12.60 16.13 -11.10
CA GLY A 225 13.39 17.04 -11.94
C GLY A 225 13.46 18.47 -11.40
N SER A 226 12.35 18.98 -10.90
CA SER A 226 12.22 20.37 -10.44
C SER A 226 11.13 20.50 -9.38
N PRO A 227 11.36 19.96 -8.16
CA PRO A 227 10.39 20.07 -7.07
C PRO A 227 10.13 21.54 -6.70
N ARG A 228 8.87 21.88 -6.47
CA ARG A 228 8.43 23.27 -6.26
C ARG A 228 8.68 23.76 -4.85
N SER A 229 8.56 22.87 -3.85
CA SER A 229 8.72 23.23 -2.45
C SER A 229 10.18 23.10 -2.00
N ASP A 230 10.68 24.07 -1.25
CA ASP A 230 12.03 24.03 -0.64
C ASP A 230 12.22 22.78 0.23
N ARG A 231 11.12 22.32 0.87
CA ARG A 231 11.14 21.11 1.72
C ARG A 231 11.31 19.85 0.88
N ALA A 232 10.67 19.74 -0.28
CA ALA A 232 10.86 18.61 -1.18
C ALA A 232 12.27 18.62 -1.80
N GLN A 233 12.80 19.78 -2.17
CA GLN A 233 14.17 19.95 -2.66
C GLN A 233 15.19 19.47 -1.62
N LEU A 234 15.04 19.91 -0.36
CA LEU A 234 15.92 19.51 0.74
C LEU A 234 15.80 17.99 1.02
N PHE A 235 14.60 17.43 0.97
CA PHE A 235 14.38 16.00 1.14
C PHE A 235 15.07 15.18 0.04
N LEU A 236 14.86 15.53 -1.21
CA LEU A 236 15.46 14.85 -2.35
C LEU A 236 16.99 14.97 -2.37
N SER A 237 17.54 16.13 -2.03
CA SER A 237 19.00 16.32 -1.97
C SER A 237 19.67 15.38 -0.95
N LYS A 238 19.01 15.08 0.17
CA LYS A 238 19.54 14.16 1.19
C LYS A 238 19.47 12.69 0.78
N ILE A 239 18.42 12.29 0.03
CA ILE A 239 18.20 10.89 -0.33
C ILE A 239 18.95 10.51 -1.62
N LEU A 240 19.05 11.43 -2.58
CA LEU A 240 19.70 11.17 -3.86
C LEU A 240 21.23 11.34 -3.82
N SER A 241 21.78 11.84 -2.70
CA SER A 241 23.22 11.96 -2.49
C SER A 241 23.87 10.71 -1.87
N HIS A 242 23.11 9.66 -1.68
CA HIS A 242 23.53 8.31 -1.28
C HIS A 242 23.23 7.32 -2.41
#